data_1b60f890ca76186fa707f1b0ec647521
#
_entry.id   1b60f890ca76186fa707f1b0ec647521
#
_cell.length_a   1.000
_cell.length_b   1.000
_cell.length_c   1.000
_cell.angle_alpha   90.00
_cell.angle_beta   90.00
_cell.angle_gamma   90.00
#
_symmetry.space_group_name_H-M   'P 1'
#
loop_
_entity.id
_entity.type
_entity.pdbx_description
1 polymer ?
#
loop_
_entity_poly.entity_id
_entity_poly.type
_entity_poly.pdbx_seq_one_letter_code
_entity_poly.pdbx_strand_id
1 'polypeptide(L)'
;EKKIIPVLFEEMDGIWLHMQDSSHKRMKKQEMKVFTMYEGWDKDQQRRSTLVGKTMLAGMEPSRLFHEKREALIEKKYDVDEIQQRILNGDGGSWIKETYDPDAIFQLDRYHVYQEILRKINDRSAQREARNLFEEGKTEELLEFLLVYADSVETTDEKDNRSRNARELYRYLNNNKAGLLPYRKQGKKIPEPREGIVYKNMGVQESQNCTVITMRMKHRRMRWSVKGASNMAKVLCCKENKELCRTIEKYTDGLIFNARMNEIMETLSAAKTSKKDGKGNRYVELMRGHVPLIDAAATASRKAFRNAFIR
;
A
#
# COMPACT_ATOMS: atom_id res chain seq x y z
N GLU A 1 22.81 -14.95 3.78
CA GLU A 1 22.04 -16.20 3.81
C GLU A 1 20.57 -15.90 3.59
N LYS A 2 19.90 -16.61 2.66
CA LYS A 2 18.46 -16.43 2.38
C LYS A 2 17.65 -17.07 3.50
N LYS A 3 16.50 -16.45 3.80
CA LYS A 3 15.63 -16.94 4.88
C LYS A 3 14.69 -18.03 4.35
N ILE A 4 14.57 -19.12 5.08
CA ILE A 4 13.63 -20.21 4.81
C ILE A 4 12.30 -19.92 5.52
N ILE A 5 11.19 -19.98 4.79
CA ILE A 5 9.84 -19.78 5.31
C ILE A 5 8.87 -20.78 4.69
N PRO A 6 7.90 -21.34 5.46
CA PRO A 6 6.94 -22.28 4.92
C PRO A 6 5.85 -21.61 4.06
N VAL A 7 5.44 -20.41 4.43
CA VAL A 7 4.38 -19.67 3.72
C VAL A 7 4.80 -18.23 3.48
N LEU A 8 4.58 -17.74 2.26
CA LEU A 8 4.72 -16.35 1.89
C LEU A 8 3.33 -15.76 1.59
N PHE A 9 2.95 -14.72 2.34
CA PHE A 9 1.77 -13.92 2.07
C PHE A 9 2.14 -12.74 1.17
N GLU A 10 1.36 -12.55 0.13
CA GLU A 10 1.54 -11.51 -0.87
C GLU A 10 0.22 -10.77 -1.05
N GLU A 11 0.25 -9.45 -1.03
CA GLU A 11 -0.93 -8.62 -1.31
C GLU A 11 -0.59 -7.58 -2.36
N MET A 12 -1.49 -7.40 -3.33
CA MET A 12 -1.28 -6.50 -4.46
C MET A 12 -2.52 -5.64 -4.71
N ASP A 13 -2.28 -4.37 -5.04
CA ASP A 13 -3.36 -3.43 -5.39
C ASP A 13 -2.84 -2.29 -6.27
N GLY A 14 -3.74 -1.59 -6.94
CA GLY A 14 -3.47 -0.45 -7.80
C GLY A 14 -3.94 0.89 -7.23
N ILE A 15 -3.04 1.85 -7.09
CA ILE A 15 -3.37 3.21 -6.64
C ILE A 15 -3.39 4.17 -7.81
N TRP A 16 -4.56 4.76 -8.11
CA TRP A 16 -4.71 5.74 -9.17
C TRP A 16 -4.26 7.14 -8.74
N LEU A 17 -3.16 7.63 -9.34
CA LEU A 17 -2.58 8.94 -9.07
C LEU A 17 -2.98 9.97 -10.12
N HIS A 18 -3.10 11.23 -9.69
CA HIS A 18 -3.24 12.35 -10.60
C HIS A 18 -1.90 12.68 -11.23
N MET A 19 -1.86 12.73 -12.56
CA MET A 19 -0.63 12.98 -13.32
C MET A 19 -0.60 14.38 -13.91
N GLN A 20 0.62 14.84 -14.24
CA GLN A 20 0.90 16.07 -14.98
C GLN A 20 2.08 15.85 -15.94
N ASP A 21 2.09 16.61 -17.02
CA ASP A 21 3.22 16.67 -17.96
C ASP A 21 4.33 17.63 -17.48
N SER A 22 5.36 17.81 -18.29
CA SER A 22 6.47 18.74 -18.03
C SER A 22 6.02 20.22 -17.97
N SER A 23 4.89 20.56 -18.56
CA SER A 23 4.28 21.90 -18.52
C SER A 23 3.28 22.06 -17.38
N HIS A 24 3.25 21.11 -16.42
CA HIS A 24 2.33 21.07 -15.29
C HIS A 24 0.84 20.97 -15.69
N LYS A 25 0.52 20.65 -16.96
CA LYS A 25 -0.83 20.38 -17.40
C LYS A 25 -1.32 19.04 -16.86
N ARG A 26 -2.61 18.98 -16.50
CA ARG A 26 -3.25 17.77 -15.99
C ARG A 26 -3.31 16.70 -17.09
N MET A 27 -2.86 15.52 -16.74
CA MET A 27 -2.99 14.31 -17.55
C MET A 27 -4.05 13.35 -16.98
N LYS A 28 -4.36 12.28 -17.72
CA LYS A 28 -5.17 11.17 -17.22
C LYS A 28 -4.49 10.56 -15.99
N LYS A 29 -5.30 10.08 -15.05
CA LYS A 29 -4.79 9.30 -13.92
C LYS A 29 -4.06 8.07 -14.44
N GLN A 30 -3.00 7.69 -13.73
CA GLN A 30 -2.28 6.45 -13.99
C GLN A 30 -2.22 5.61 -12.73
N GLU A 31 -2.23 4.31 -12.92
CA GLU A 31 -2.15 3.33 -11.86
C GLU A 31 -0.71 3.14 -11.41
N MET A 32 -0.49 3.29 -10.12
CA MET A 32 0.72 2.85 -9.44
C MET A 32 0.46 1.47 -8.84
N LYS A 33 1.27 0.50 -9.21
CA LYS A 33 1.20 -0.85 -8.66
C LYS A 33 1.86 -0.88 -7.29
N VAL A 34 1.23 -1.53 -6.34
CA VAL A 34 1.74 -1.69 -4.98
C VAL A 34 1.69 -3.16 -4.60
N PHE A 35 2.76 -3.63 -4.01
CA PHE A 35 2.94 -4.99 -3.54
C PHE A 35 3.44 -4.97 -2.11
N THR A 36 2.87 -5.82 -1.27
CA THR A 36 3.32 -6.06 0.11
C THR A 36 3.48 -7.55 0.30
N MET A 37 4.61 -7.97 0.84
CA MET A 37 4.84 -9.35 1.25
C MET A 37 5.19 -9.44 2.73
N TYR A 38 4.83 -10.57 3.36
CA TYR A 38 5.10 -10.83 4.77
C TYR A 38 4.99 -12.33 5.10
N GLU A 39 5.48 -12.72 6.28
CA GLU A 39 5.57 -14.12 6.71
C GLU A 39 4.38 -14.56 7.59
N GLY A 40 3.56 -13.63 8.00
CA GLY A 40 2.44 -13.78 8.93
C GLY A 40 2.40 -12.65 9.95
N TRP A 41 1.76 -12.88 11.07
CA TRP A 41 1.59 -11.89 12.13
C TRP A 41 2.32 -12.33 13.39
N ASP A 42 2.88 -11.36 14.11
CA ASP A 42 3.52 -11.55 15.40
C ASP A 42 2.47 -12.08 16.43
N LYS A 43 2.80 -13.20 17.07
CA LYS A 43 1.95 -13.87 18.06
C LYS A 43 1.85 -13.08 19.36
N ASP A 44 2.92 -12.42 19.77
CA ASP A 44 3.05 -11.81 21.08
C ASP A 44 2.40 -10.43 21.18
N GLN A 45 2.05 -9.81 20.04
CA GLN A 45 1.39 -8.51 20.01
C GLN A 45 -0.13 -8.62 20.06
N GLN A 46 -0.69 -8.71 21.26
CA GLN A 46 -2.14 -8.82 21.46
C GLN A 46 -2.95 -7.59 21.03
N ARG A 47 -2.40 -6.38 21.14
CA ARG A 47 -3.11 -5.11 20.88
C ARG A 47 -2.99 -4.59 19.45
N ARG A 48 -1.96 -4.96 18.70
CA ARG A 48 -1.73 -4.54 17.31
C ARG A 48 -1.27 -5.74 16.49
N SER A 49 -1.91 -5.96 15.34
CA SER A 49 -1.45 -6.97 14.39
C SER A 49 -0.20 -6.46 13.68
N THR A 50 0.97 -6.83 14.15
CA THR A 50 2.25 -6.51 13.50
C THR A 50 2.62 -7.60 12.50
N LEU A 51 2.96 -7.20 11.28
CA LEU A 51 3.41 -8.12 10.24
C LEU A 51 4.87 -8.48 10.45
N VAL A 52 5.17 -9.78 10.40
CA VAL A 52 6.54 -10.29 10.46
C VAL A 52 7.14 -10.31 9.05
N GLY A 53 8.36 -9.82 8.92
CA GLY A 53 9.09 -9.83 7.66
C GLY A 53 8.49 -8.93 6.57
N LYS A 54 7.65 -7.94 6.92
CA LYS A 54 7.01 -7.05 5.95
C LYS A 54 8.02 -6.39 5.01
N THR A 55 7.72 -6.41 3.73
CA THR A 55 8.49 -5.73 2.68
C THR A 55 7.53 -5.22 1.61
N MET A 56 7.77 -4.02 1.11
CA MET A 56 6.92 -3.36 0.12
C MET A 56 7.68 -3.01 -1.15
N LEU A 57 6.97 -3.05 -2.27
CA LEU A 57 7.39 -2.55 -3.57
C LEU A 57 6.27 -1.71 -4.16
N ALA A 58 6.59 -0.56 -4.74
CA ALA A 58 5.63 0.23 -5.49
C ALA A 58 6.30 0.88 -6.70
N GLY A 59 5.54 1.01 -7.79
CA GLY A 59 6.08 1.58 -9.03
C GLY A 59 5.04 1.84 -10.10
N MET A 60 5.45 2.60 -11.11
CA MET A 60 4.65 2.99 -12.28
C MET A 60 4.98 2.16 -13.51
N GLU A 61 5.79 1.12 -13.36
CA GLU A 61 6.27 0.28 -14.45
C GLU A 61 5.13 -0.55 -15.09
N PRO A 62 5.29 -1.00 -16.34
CA PRO A 62 4.44 -2.01 -16.94
C PRO A 62 4.39 -3.28 -16.08
N SER A 63 3.27 -4.01 -16.13
CA SER A 63 3.02 -5.17 -15.26
C SER A 63 4.15 -6.19 -15.27
N ARG A 64 4.61 -6.58 -16.46
CA ARG A 64 5.72 -7.52 -16.61
C ARG A 64 6.96 -7.11 -15.81
N LEU A 65 7.43 -5.87 -15.98
CA LEU A 65 8.63 -5.38 -15.28
C LEU A 65 8.37 -5.25 -13.76
N PHE A 66 7.16 -4.95 -13.36
CA PHE A 66 6.79 -4.92 -11.94
C PHE A 66 6.86 -6.32 -11.32
N HIS A 67 6.37 -7.35 -12.03
CA HIS A 67 6.47 -8.74 -11.59
C HIS A 67 7.91 -9.24 -11.54
N GLU A 68 8.73 -8.93 -12.54
CA GLU A 68 10.17 -9.25 -12.51
C GLU A 68 10.85 -8.67 -11.25
N LYS A 69 10.53 -7.42 -10.90
CA LYS A 69 11.04 -6.79 -9.68
C LYS A 69 10.50 -7.41 -8.40
N ARG A 70 9.22 -7.82 -8.41
CA ARG A 70 8.59 -8.53 -7.29
C ARG A 70 9.34 -9.84 -7.03
N GLU A 71 9.53 -10.67 -8.04
CA GLU A 71 10.23 -11.95 -7.90
C GLU A 71 11.69 -11.74 -7.45
N ALA A 72 12.41 -10.82 -8.07
CA ALA A 72 13.77 -10.49 -7.64
C ALA A 72 13.84 -10.01 -6.16
N LEU A 73 12.80 -9.32 -5.67
CA LEU A 73 12.72 -8.91 -4.27
C LEU A 73 12.47 -10.11 -3.33
N ILE A 74 11.63 -11.06 -3.76
CA ILE A 74 11.36 -12.30 -3.03
C ILE A 74 12.64 -13.14 -2.96
N GLU A 75 13.28 -13.40 -4.11
CA GLU A 75 14.53 -14.17 -4.21
C GLU A 75 15.69 -13.55 -3.43
N LYS A 76 15.75 -12.23 -3.34
CA LYS A 76 16.77 -11.53 -2.53
C LYS A 76 16.65 -11.86 -1.05
N LYS A 77 15.43 -12.09 -0.57
CA LYS A 77 15.12 -12.22 0.86
C LYS A 77 14.94 -13.67 1.31
N TYR A 78 14.31 -14.46 0.48
CA TYR A 78 13.92 -15.82 0.82
C TYR A 78 14.59 -16.85 -0.08
N ASP A 79 14.73 -18.06 0.43
CA ASP A 79 14.99 -19.23 -0.39
C ASP A 79 13.68 -19.67 -1.03
N VAL A 80 13.54 -19.40 -2.35
CA VAL A 80 12.28 -19.57 -3.06
C VAL A 80 11.92 -21.04 -3.19
N ASP A 81 12.91 -21.92 -3.31
CA ASP A 81 12.71 -23.36 -3.44
C ASP A 81 12.18 -24.01 -2.13
N GLU A 82 12.38 -23.33 -1.00
CA GLU A 82 11.91 -23.78 0.31
C GLU A 82 10.56 -23.16 0.73
N ILE A 83 9.98 -22.29 -0.09
CA ILE A 83 8.62 -21.75 0.14
C ILE A 83 7.61 -22.81 -0.27
N GLN A 84 6.97 -23.44 0.71
CA GLN A 84 6.00 -24.50 0.45
C GLN A 84 4.66 -23.98 -0.11
N GLN A 85 4.25 -22.77 0.27
CA GLN A 85 3.02 -22.18 -0.22
C GLN A 85 3.13 -20.65 -0.34
N ARG A 86 2.76 -20.15 -1.50
CA ARG A 86 2.53 -18.71 -1.73
C ARG A 86 1.02 -18.42 -1.72
N ILE A 87 0.61 -17.32 -1.07
CA ILE A 87 -0.79 -16.92 -0.97
C ILE A 87 -0.89 -15.47 -1.42
N LEU A 88 -1.59 -15.24 -2.52
CA LEU A 88 -1.74 -13.94 -3.16
C LEU A 88 -3.16 -13.39 -2.92
N ASN A 89 -3.26 -12.19 -2.36
CA ASN A 89 -4.51 -11.45 -2.17
C ASN A 89 -4.53 -10.20 -3.07
N GLY A 90 -5.66 -9.92 -3.71
CA GLY A 90 -5.82 -8.73 -4.54
C GLY A 90 -7.22 -8.56 -5.12
N ASP A 91 -7.45 -7.46 -5.83
CA ASP A 91 -8.77 -7.08 -6.38
C ASP A 91 -9.24 -7.90 -7.59
N GLY A 92 -8.43 -8.84 -8.06
CA GLY A 92 -8.75 -9.70 -9.21
C GLY A 92 -8.43 -9.08 -10.57
N GLY A 93 -7.73 -7.95 -10.60
CA GLY A 93 -7.19 -7.39 -11.83
C GLY A 93 -6.28 -8.39 -12.56
N SER A 94 -6.30 -8.36 -13.90
CA SER A 94 -5.53 -9.30 -14.70
C SER A 94 -4.04 -9.32 -14.34
N TRP A 95 -3.45 -8.15 -14.17
CA TRP A 95 -2.04 -8.02 -13.80
C TRP A 95 -1.73 -8.54 -12.39
N ILE A 96 -2.70 -8.52 -11.46
CA ILE A 96 -2.52 -9.04 -10.09
C ILE A 96 -2.50 -10.57 -10.09
N LYS A 97 -3.36 -11.20 -10.90
CA LYS A 97 -3.42 -12.66 -11.02
C LYS A 97 -2.22 -13.28 -11.73
N GLU A 98 -1.44 -12.46 -12.41
CA GLU A 98 -0.24 -12.89 -13.08
C GLU A 98 0.80 -13.31 -12.03
N THR A 99 1.09 -14.60 -11.92
CA THR A 99 2.04 -15.17 -10.96
C THR A 99 2.96 -16.15 -11.67
N TYR A 100 4.19 -16.23 -11.18
CA TYR A 100 5.18 -17.21 -11.64
C TYR A 100 5.10 -18.53 -10.87
N ASP A 101 4.29 -18.60 -9.83
CA ASP A 101 4.03 -19.82 -9.07
C ASP A 101 2.62 -20.35 -9.41
N PRO A 102 2.51 -21.44 -10.20
CA PRO A 102 1.22 -22.01 -10.58
C PRO A 102 0.46 -22.62 -9.40
N ASP A 103 1.16 -22.95 -8.30
CA ASP A 103 0.57 -23.51 -7.10
C ASP A 103 0.14 -22.44 -6.08
N ALA A 104 0.38 -21.18 -6.37
CA ALA A 104 -0.05 -20.08 -5.52
C ALA A 104 -1.57 -20.12 -5.29
N ILE A 105 -1.98 -19.85 -4.06
CA ILE A 105 -3.40 -19.69 -3.71
C ILE A 105 -3.75 -18.23 -3.97
N PHE A 106 -4.70 -17.99 -4.89
CA PHE A 106 -5.27 -16.66 -5.07
C PHE A 106 -6.50 -16.49 -4.18
N GLN A 107 -6.55 -15.36 -3.45
CA GLN A 107 -7.73 -14.93 -2.69
C GLN A 107 -8.15 -13.54 -3.20
N LEU A 108 -9.43 -13.39 -3.49
CA LEU A 108 -10.01 -12.09 -3.83
C LEU A 108 -10.12 -11.24 -2.57
N ASP A 109 -9.63 -10.00 -2.65
CA ASP A 109 -9.62 -9.10 -1.49
C ASP A 109 -11.04 -8.80 -1.04
N ARG A 110 -11.32 -9.15 0.21
CA ARG A 110 -12.66 -9.02 0.81
C ARG A 110 -13.14 -7.57 0.91
N TYR A 111 -12.22 -6.63 1.14
CA TYR A 111 -12.56 -5.21 1.16
C TYR A 111 -13.10 -4.76 -0.20
N HIS A 112 -12.44 -5.14 -1.30
CA HIS A 112 -12.91 -4.83 -2.64
C HIS A 112 -14.25 -5.49 -2.97
N VAL A 113 -14.47 -6.73 -2.55
CA VAL A 113 -15.78 -7.40 -2.71
C VAL A 113 -16.88 -6.62 -1.99
N TYR A 114 -16.66 -6.23 -0.73
CA TYR A 114 -17.64 -5.43 0.01
C TYR A 114 -17.91 -4.07 -0.66
N GLN A 115 -16.89 -3.39 -1.13
CA GLN A 115 -17.03 -2.11 -1.83
C GLN A 115 -17.82 -2.27 -3.13
N GLU A 116 -17.57 -3.34 -3.91
CA GLU A 116 -18.31 -3.60 -5.14
C GLU A 116 -19.78 -3.94 -4.87
N ILE A 117 -20.09 -4.73 -3.83
CA ILE A 117 -21.48 -4.98 -3.40
C ILE A 117 -22.17 -3.66 -3.06
N LEU A 118 -21.55 -2.81 -2.24
CA LEU A 118 -22.13 -1.52 -1.84
C LEU A 118 -22.32 -0.57 -3.03
N ARG A 119 -21.41 -0.58 -3.99
CA ARG A 119 -21.41 0.30 -5.16
C ARG A 119 -22.42 -0.14 -6.22
N LYS A 120 -22.62 -1.45 -6.39
CA LYS A 120 -23.40 -2.02 -7.49
C LYS A 120 -24.84 -2.37 -7.12
N ILE A 121 -25.11 -2.61 -5.87
CA ILE A 121 -26.44 -2.91 -5.36
C ILE A 121 -26.96 -1.71 -4.58
N ASN A 122 -28.06 -1.12 -4.99
CA ASN A 122 -28.62 0.08 -4.34
C ASN A 122 -29.59 -0.26 -3.19
N ASP A 123 -30.18 -1.45 -3.21
CA ASP A 123 -31.11 -1.90 -2.19
C ASP A 123 -30.38 -2.43 -0.95
N ARG A 124 -30.74 -1.90 0.23
CA ARG A 124 -30.05 -2.24 1.49
C ARG A 124 -30.28 -3.69 1.94
N SER A 125 -31.47 -4.25 1.62
CA SER A 125 -31.78 -5.64 2.00
C SER A 125 -30.96 -6.60 1.12
N ALA A 126 -30.91 -6.33 -0.18
CA ALA A 126 -30.09 -7.08 -1.13
C ALA A 126 -28.58 -6.96 -0.85
N GLN A 127 -28.10 -5.76 -0.46
CA GLN A 127 -26.71 -5.60 0.00
C GLN A 127 -26.40 -6.50 1.21
N ARG A 128 -27.31 -6.53 2.19
CA ARG A 128 -27.14 -7.36 3.40
C ARG A 128 -27.08 -8.83 3.04
N GLU A 129 -28.01 -9.29 2.22
CA GLU A 129 -28.08 -10.69 1.80
C GLU A 129 -26.84 -11.10 1.01
N ALA A 130 -26.42 -10.33 0.01
CA ALA A 130 -25.20 -10.59 -0.75
C ALA A 130 -23.95 -10.66 0.16
N ARG A 131 -23.87 -9.80 1.17
CA ARG A 131 -22.78 -9.81 2.14
C ARG A 131 -22.82 -11.04 3.05
N ASN A 132 -23.99 -11.43 3.54
CA ASN A 132 -24.15 -12.62 4.36
C ASN A 132 -23.71 -13.88 3.61
N LEU A 133 -24.20 -14.06 2.39
CA LEU A 133 -23.82 -15.19 1.53
C LEU A 133 -22.30 -15.24 1.29
N PHE A 134 -21.69 -14.07 1.06
CA PHE A 134 -20.24 -13.96 0.90
C PHE A 134 -19.49 -14.31 2.21
N GLU A 135 -19.94 -13.83 3.36
CA GLU A 135 -19.32 -14.12 4.66
C GLU A 135 -19.40 -15.60 5.05
N GLU A 136 -20.53 -16.23 4.75
CA GLU A 136 -20.74 -17.67 4.95
C GLU A 136 -19.94 -18.54 3.97
N GLY A 137 -19.43 -17.94 2.89
CA GLY A 137 -18.71 -18.64 1.83
C GLY A 137 -19.61 -19.41 0.86
N LYS A 138 -20.88 -19.06 0.80
CA LYS A 138 -21.88 -19.63 -0.11
C LYS A 138 -21.78 -19.03 -1.51
N THR A 139 -20.68 -19.37 -2.19
CA THR A 139 -20.31 -18.73 -3.47
C THR A 139 -21.37 -18.95 -4.56
N GLU A 140 -21.90 -20.16 -4.70
CA GLU A 140 -22.90 -20.46 -5.73
C GLU A 140 -24.22 -19.72 -5.46
N GLU A 141 -24.69 -19.75 -4.21
CA GLU A 141 -25.89 -19.04 -3.80
C GLU A 141 -25.76 -17.52 -3.98
N LEU A 142 -24.58 -16.97 -3.72
CA LEU A 142 -24.29 -15.56 -3.96
C LEU A 142 -24.40 -15.22 -5.45
N LEU A 143 -23.82 -16.03 -6.31
CA LEU A 143 -23.84 -15.79 -7.77
C LEU A 143 -25.29 -15.92 -8.31
N GLU A 144 -26.04 -16.92 -7.87
CA GLU A 144 -27.45 -17.09 -8.22
C GLU A 144 -28.30 -15.92 -7.72
N PHE A 145 -28.13 -15.54 -6.46
CA PHE A 145 -28.80 -14.37 -5.87
C PHE A 145 -28.62 -13.11 -6.71
N LEU A 146 -27.40 -12.85 -7.17
CA LEU A 146 -27.10 -11.66 -7.99
C LEU A 146 -27.81 -11.67 -9.33
N LEU A 147 -27.98 -12.82 -9.96
CA LEU A 147 -28.74 -12.96 -11.20
C LEU A 147 -30.25 -12.75 -10.94
N VAL A 148 -30.79 -13.40 -9.93
CA VAL A 148 -32.23 -13.23 -9.56
C VAL A 148 -32.53 -11.76 -9.21
N TYR A 149 -31.62 -11.13 -8.44
CA TYR A 149 -31.76 -9.72 -8.13
C TYR A 149 -31.71 -8.84 -9.40
N ALA A 150 -30.75 -9.12 -10.31
CA ALA A 150 -30.65 -8.37 -11.57
C ALA A 150 -31.93 -8.46 -12.41
N ASP A 151 -32.54 -9.65 -12.48
CA ASP A 151 -33.80 -9.86 -13.21
C ASP A 151 -34.98 -9.17 -12.50
N SER A 152 -35.03 -9.21 -11.17
CA SER A 152 -36.12 -8.57 -10.37
C SER A 152 -36.15 -7.06 -10.47
N VAL A 153 -35.02 -6.41 -10.76
CA VAL A 153 -34.90 -4.95 -10.90
C VAL A 153 -34.77 -4.50 -12.37
N GLU A 154 -34.95 -5.42 -13.31
CA GLU A 154 -34.92 -5.10 -14.73
C GLU A 154 -36.13 -4.24 -15.11
N THR A 155 -35.89 -3.18 -15.87
CA THR A 155 -36.90 -2.22 -16.29
C THR A 155 -36.60 -1.73 -17.69
N THR A 156 -37.61 -1.23 -18.38
CA THR A 156 -37.49 -0.59 -19.70
C THR A 156 -36.92 0.83 -19.66
N ASP A 157 -36.74 1.39 -18.46
CA ASP A 157 -36.12 2.72 -18.32
C ASP A 157 -34.59 2.61 -18.54
N GLU A 158 -34.11 3.18 -19.65
CA GLU A 158 -32.69 3.21 -20.02
C GLU A 158 -31.80 3.93 -18.99
N LYS A 159 -32.39 4.79 -18.14
CA LYS A 159 -31.64 5.48 -17.06
C LYS A 159 -31.45 4.61 -15.83
N ASP A 160 -32.24 3.56 -15.68
CA ASP A 160 -32.10 2.62 -14.57
C ASP A 160 -30.96 1.62 -14.83
N ASN A 161 -29.91 1.75 -14.06
CA ASN A 161 -28.72 0.93 -14.20
C ASN A 161 -28.65 -0.23 -13.19
N ARG A 162 -29.71 -0.48 -12.39
CA ARG A 162 -29.66 -1.48 -11.30
C ARG A 162 -29.37 -2.89 -11.81
N SER A 163 -30.14 -3.35 -12.80
CA SER A 163 -29.92 -4.66 -13.41
C SER A 163 -28.53 -4.79 -14.02
N ARG A 164 -28.10 -3.79 -14.80
CA ARG A 164 -26.77 -3.74 -15.40
C ARG A 164 -25.66 -3.81 -14.35
N ASN A 165 -25.75 -3.03 -13.28
CA ASN A 165 -24.78 -3.01 -12.20
C ASN A 165 -24.71 -4.37 -11.47
N ALA A 166 -25.86 -4.99 -11.20
CA ALA A 166 -25.91 -6.32 -10.58
C ALA A 166 -25.26 -7.39 -11.49
N ARG A 167 -25.52 -7.37 -12.80
CA ARG A 167 -24.88 -8.26 -13.78
C ARG A 167 -23.36 -8.00 -13.92
N GLU A 168 -22.91 -6.76 -13.77
CA GLU A 168 -21.48 -6.44 -13.72
C GLU A 168 -20.82 -7.00 -12.46
N LEU A 169 -21.48 -6.89 -11.30
CA LEU A 169 -21.01 -7.50 -10.05
C LEU A 169 -20.94 -9.02 -10.17
N TYR A 170 -21.99 -9.64 -10.73
CA TYR A 170 -21.99 -11.08 -11.00
C TYR A 170 -20.77 -11.48 -11.85
N ARG A 171 -20.53 -10.80 -12.99
CA ARG A 171 -19.38 -11.11 -13.85
C ARG A 171 -18.06 -10.96 -13.14
N TYR A 172 -17.91 -9.90 -12.33
CA TYR A 172 -16.70 -9.68 -11.54
C TYR A 172 -16.45 -10.84 -10.56
N LEU A 173 -17.46 -11.22 -9.78
CA LEU A 173 -17.34 -12.31 -8.81
C LEU A 173 -17.17 -13.67 -9.49
N ASN A 174 -17.92 -13.94 -10.56
CA ASN A 174 -17.81 -15.19 -11.29
C ASN A 174 -16.43 -15.37 -11.95
N ASN A 175 -15.85 -14.30 -12.53
CA ASN A 175 -14.49 -14.32 -13.09
C ASN A 175 -13.40 -14.55 -12.02
N ASN A 176 -13.73 -14.33 -10.76
CA ASN A 176 -12.85 -14.49 -9.60
C ASN A 176 -13.32 -15.61 -8.66
N LYS A 177 -14.22 -16.48 -9.10
CA LYS A 177 -14.91 -17.49 -8.30
C LYS A 177 -13.96 -18.34 -7.44
N ALA A 178 -12.85 -18.78 -8.01
CA ALA A 178 -11.85 -19.58 -7.30
C ALA A 178 -11.23 -18.86 -6.10
N GLY A 179 -11.18 -17.51 -6.13
CA GLY A 179 -10.60 -16.70 -5.05
C GLY A 179 -11.62 -16.17 -4.03
N LEU A 180 -12.92 -16.43 -4.18
CA LEU A 180 -13.95 -15.88 -3.28
C LEU A 180 -13.88 -16.45 -1.86
N LEU A 181 -13.44 -17.69 -1.71
CA LEU A 181 -13.22 -18.27 -0.40
C LEU A 181 -11.90 -17.78 0.21
N PRO A 182 -11.87 -17.58 1.54
CA PRO A 182 -10.62 -17.35 2.24
C PRO A 182 -9.61 -18.47 1.97
N TYR A 183 -8.31 -18.16 1.87
CA TYR A 183 -7.26 -19.13 1.54
C TYR A 183 -7.32 -20.42 2.36
N ARG A 184 -7.72 -20.32 3.64
CA ARG A 184 -7.88 -21.49 4.55
C ARG A 184 -9.03 -22.41 4.19
N LYS A 185 -10.02 -21.93 3.43
CA LYS A 185 -11.22 -22.68 3.03
C LYS A 185 -11.14 -23.19 1.58
N GLN A 186 -10.04 -22.93 0.86
CA GLN A 186 -9.88 -23.34 -0.54
C GLN A 186 -9.38 -24.78 -0.71
N GLY A 187 -9.37 -25.59 0.38
CA GLY A 187 -9.05 -27.02 0.32
C GLY A 187 -7.56 -27.36 0.21
N LYS A 188 -6.66 -26.40 0.03
CA LYS A 188 -5.22 -26.64 0.05
C LYS A 188 -4.71 -26.68 1.50
N LYS A 189 -3.81 -27.62 1.79
CA LYS A 189 -3.16 -27.73 3.10
C LYS A 189 -2.15 -26.59 3.26
N ILE A 190 -2.38 -25.74 4.23
CA ILE A 190 -1.46 -24.64 4.57
C ILE A 190 -0.43 -25.17 5.57
N PRO A 191 0.87 -25.02 5.31
CA PRO A 191 1.93 -25.38 6.27
C PRO A 191 1.77 -24.63 7.60
N GLU A 192 2.20 -25.28 8.70
CA GLU A 192 2.14 -24.66 10.03
C GLU A 192 3.05 -23.43 10.11
N PRO A 193 2.64 -22.38 10.84
CA PRO A 193 3.48 -21.22 11.06
C PRO A 193 4.70 -21.57 11.92
N ARG A 194 5.80 -20.86 11.69
CA ARG A 194 6.97 -20.94 12.56
C ARG A 194 6.67 -20.41 13.96
N GLU A 195 7.50 -20.77 14.92
CA GLU A 195 7.40 -20.26 16.30
C GLU A 195 7.36 -18.72 16.32
N GLY A 196 6.48 -18.17 17.17
CA GLY A 196 6.25 -16.71 17.28
C GLY A 196 5.41 -16.09 16.16
N ILE A 197 4.98 -16.87 15.17
CA ILE A 197 4.14 -16.41 14.05
C ILE A 197 2.75 -17.06 14.11
N VAL A 198 1.74 -16.29 13.76
CA VAL A 198 0.38 -16.80 13.54
C VAL A 198 -0.12 -16.35 12.18
N TYR A 199 -0.92 -17.18 11.54
CA TYR A 199 -1.60 -16.81 10.32
C TYR A 199 -2.98 -16.24 10.65
N LYS A 200 -3.34 -15.11 10.04
CA LYS A 200 -4.64 -14.44 10.21
C LYS A 200 -5.29 -14.22 8.83
N ASN A 201 -6.46 -13.64 8.81
CA ASN A 201 -7.09 -13.22 7.56
C ASN A 201 -6.26 -12.12 6.90
N MET A 202 -6.10 -12.22 5.58
CA MET A 202 -5.45 -11.22 4.74
C MET A 202 -6.32 -9.97 4.57
N GLY A 203 -5.78 -8.92 3.97
CA GLY A 203 -6.45 -7.64 3.74
C GLY A 203 -5.71 -6.47 4.40
N VAL A 204 -4.40 -6.57 4.53
CA VAL A 204 -3.58 -5.48 5.08
C VAL A 204 -3.22 -4.42 4.02
N GLN A 205 -3.40 -4.76 2.73
CA GLN A 205 -2.95 -3.93 1.61
C GLN A 205 -3.58 -2.55 1.61
N GLU A 206 -4.89 -2.42 1.87
CA GLU A 206 -5.56 -1.12 1.92
C GLU A 206 -4.96 -0.20 3.00
N SER A 207 -4.67 -0.75 4.18
CA SER A 207 -3.98 0.00 5.25
C SER A 207 -2.56 0.42 4.85
N GLN A 208 -1.81 -0.45 4.17
CA GLN A 208 -0.46 -0.14 3.67
C GLN A 208 -0.53 0.91 2.55
N ASN A 209 -1.46 0.76 1.61
CA ASN A 209 -1.73 1.75 0.58
C ASN A 209 -2.02 3.12 1.17
N CYS A 210 -2.88 3.19 2.18
CA CYS A 210 -3.24 4.43 2.85
C CYS A 210 -2.03 5.07 3.53
N THR A 211 -1.39 4.35 4.43
CA THR A 211 -0.36 4.90 5.33
C THR A 211 0.96 5.20 4.62
N VAL A 212 1.37 4.37 3.67
CA VAL A 212 2.67 4.52 2.99
C VAL A 212 2.55 5.41 1.76
N ILE A 213 1.58 5.15 0.87
CA ILE A 213 1.51 5.81 -0.43
C ILE A 213 0.47 6.93 -0.47
N THR A 214 -0.80 6.63 -0.15
CA THR A 214 -1.93 7.54 -0.41
C THR A 214 -1.81 8.84 0.39
N MET A 215 -1.48 8.77 1.66
CA MET A 215 -1.30 9.96 2.50
C MET A 215 -0.17 10.88 2.01
N ARG A 216 0.82 10.34 1.31
CA ARG A 216 1.98 11.09 0.80
C ARG A 216 1.84 11.53 -0.65
N MET A 217 1.06 10.79 -1.46
CA MET A 217 1.08 10.98 -2.91
C MET A 217 -0.29 11.33 -3.51
N LYS A 218 -1.42 11.06 -2.83
CA LYS A 218 -2.77 11.25 -3.40
C LYS A 218 -3.52 12.42 -2.78
N HIS A 219 -3.27 12.76 -1.51
CA HIS A 219 -3.94 13.85 -0.82
C HIS A 219 -3.39 15.24 -1.20
N ARG A 220 -4.09 16.30 -0.81
CA ARG A 220 -3.70 17.71 -1.00
C ARG A 220 -3.56 18.13 -2.46
N ARG A 221 -4.38 17.57 -3.37
CA ARG A 221 -4.38 17.87 -4.82
C ARG A 221 -3.02 17.66 -5.50
N MET A 222 -2.20 16.75 -4.99
CA MET A 222 -0.90 16.45 -5.57
C MET A 222 -1.05 15.89 -6.98
N ARG A 223 -0.12 16.30 -7.87
CA ARG A 223 0.03 15.79 -9.23
C ARG A 223 1.47 15.42 -9.45
N TRP A 224 1.71 14.38 -10.21
CA TRP A 224 3.01 13.79 -10.39
C TRP A 224 3.38 13.64 -11.86
N SER A 225 4.66 13.84 -12.19
CA SER A 225 5.20 13.22 -13.39
C SER A 225 5.43 11.73 -13.15
N VAL A 226 5.42 10.91 -14.19
CA VAL A 226 5.64 9.45 -14.06
C VAL A 226 6.95 9.15 -13.33
N LYS A 227 8.04 9.82 -13.73
CA LYS A 227 9.37 9.69 -13.10
C LYS A 227 9.32 10.12 -11.62
N GLY A 228 8.66 11.24 -11.32
CA GLY A 228 8.53 11.76 -9.95
C GLY A 228 7.73 10.80 -9.05
N ALA A 229 6.61 10.28 -9.54
CA ALA A 229 5.80 9.30 -8.83
C ALA A 229 6.60 8.01 -8.55
N SER A 230 7.28 7.48 -9.57
CA SER A 230 8.09 6.27 -9.43
C SER A 230 9.24 6.45 -8.43
N ASN A 231 9.94 7.59 -8.46
CA ASN A 231 11.03 7.87 -7.52
C ASN A 231 10.52 8.03 -6.08
N MET A 232 9.40 8.76 -5.89
CA MET A 232 8.80 8.91 -4.56
C MET A 232 8.34 7.57 -4.01
N ALA A 233 7.70 6.72 -4.81
CA ALA A 233 7.30 5.38 -4.40
C ALA A 233 8.49 4.54 -3.91
N LYS A 234 9.61 4.57 -4.64
CA LYS A 234 10.86 3.89 -4.23
C LYS A 234 11.37 4.38 -2.88
N VAL A 235 11.41 5.70 -2.67
CA VAL A 235 11.85 6.28 -1.38
C VAL A 235 10.92 5.85 -0.24
N LEU A 236 9.61 5.87 -0.46
CA LEU A 236 8.63 5.46 0.55
C LEU A 236 8.75 3.97 0.88
N CYS A 237 8.90 3.11 -0.14
CA CYS A 237 9.13 1.68 0.08
C CYS A 237 10.47 1.41 0.78
N CYS A 238 11.57 2.06 0.38
CA CYS A 238 12.85 1.93 1.07
C CYS A 238 12.77 2.33 2.55
N LYS A 239 12.02 3.42 2.85
CA LYS A 239 11.78 3.84 4.23
C LYS A 239 10.99 2.79 5.01
N GLU A 240 9.91 2.27 4.42
CA GLU A 240 9.05 1.27 5.05
C GLU A 240 9.79 -0.06 5.27
N ASN A 241 10.63 -0.45 4.32
CA ASN A 241 11.50 -1.63 4.39
C ASN A 241 12.69 -1.44 5.34
N LYS A 242 12.86 -0.25 5.95
CA LYS A 242 14.01 0.11 6.81
C LYS A 242 15.37 0.06 6.08
N GLU A 243 15.36 0.22 4.76
CA GLU A 243 16.56 0.19 3.92
C GLU A 243 17.03 1.59 3.49
N LEU A 244 16.33 2.67 3.89
CA LEU A 244 16.58 4.02 3.37
C LEU A 244 18.01 4.52 3.66
N CYS A 245 18.47 4.40 4.91
CA CYS A 245 19.81 4.86 5.28
C CYS A 245 20.87 4.10 4.50
N ARG A 246 20.81 2.77 4.48
CA ARG A 246 21.72 1.92 3.72
C ARG A 246 21.71 2.22 2.21
N THR A 247 20.52 2.54 1.67
CA THR A 247 20.40 2.91 0.26
C THR A 247 21.06 4.25 -0.02
N ILE A 248 20.87 5.24 0.85
CA ILE A 248 21.53 6.55 0.74
C ILE A 248 23.05 6.39 0.83
N GLU A 249 23.55 5.66 1.81
CA GLU A 249 24.99 5.39 2.00
C GLU A 249 25.61 4.73 0.78
N LYS A 250 24.91 3.84 0.10
CA LYS A 250 25.39 3.18 -1.13
C LYS A 250 25.50 4.13 -2.32
N TYR A 251 24.63 5.14 -2.40
CA TYR A 251 24.58 6.07 -3.53
C TYR A 251 25.29 7.42 -3.28
N THR A 252 25.49 7.77 -2.02
CA THR A 252 26.37 8.87 -1.64
C THR A 252 27.66 8.21 -1.18
N ASP A 253 28.75 8.30 -1.96
CA ASP A 253 30.04 7.85 -1.49
C ASP A 253 30.19 8.25 -0.02
N GLY A 254 30.42 7.27 0.86
CA GLY A 254 30.40 7.48 2.31
C GLY A 254 31.31 8.60 2.79
N LEU A 255 32.32 8.98 2.00
CA LEU A 255 33.20 10.13 2.16
C LEU A 255 32.44 11.48 2.07
N ILE A 256 31.50 11.63 1.15
CA ILE A 256 30.72 12.88 0.98
C ILE A 256 29.71 13.05 2.11
N PHE A 257 29.09 11.96 2.53
CA PHE A 257 28.14 11.98 3.64
C PHE A 257 28.87 12.30 4.96
N ASN A 258 29.99 11.65 5.23
CA ASN A 258 30.79 11.89 6.42
C ASN A 258 31.39 13.32 6.44
N ALA A 259 31.86 13.83 5.30
CA ALA A 259 32.36 15.21 5.21
C ALA A 259 31.24 16.22 5.50
N ARG A 260 30.06 16.07 4.90
CA ARG A 260 28.89 16.93 5.18
C ARG A 260 28.37 16.80 6.60
N MET A 261 28.34 15.59 7.15
CA MET A 261 27.95 15.39 8.55
C MET A 261 28.95 16.01 9.51
N ASN A 262 30.25 15.91 9.24
CA ASN A 262 31.28 16.56 10.03
C ASN A 262 31.15 18.09 9.94
N GLU A 263 30.94 18.66 8.76
CA GLU A 263 30.69 20.09 8.57
C GLU A 263 29.43 20.57 9.32
N ILE A 264 28.34 19.80 9.29
CA ILE A 264 27.11 20.07 10.06
C ILE A 264 27.39 19.96 11.55
N MET A 265 28.12 18.93 12.01
CA MET A 265 28.45 18.75 13.42
C MET A 265 29.39 19.83 13.92
N GLU A 266 30.36 20.27 13.12
CA GLU A 266 31.24 21.43 13.43
C GLU A 266 30.42 22.72 13.53
N THR A 267 29.50 22.95 12.58
CA THR A 267 28.59 24.10 12.60
C THR A 267 27.69 24.10 13.86
N LEU A 268 27.14 22.94 14.23
CA LEU A 268 26.33 22.75 15.42
C LEU A 268 27.17 22.93 16.71
N SER A 269 28.43 22.48 16.70
CA SER A 269 29.35 22.64 17.82
C SER A 269 29.77 24.10 17.99
N ALA A 270 30.06 24.82 16.88
CA ALA A 270 30.34 26.25 16.87
C ALA A 270 29.12 27.06 17.37
N ALA A 271 27.89 26.68 16.98
CA ALA A 271 26.67 27.31 17.49
C ALA A 271 26.44 27.09 18.98
N LYS A 272 26.87 25.96 19.53
CA LYS A 272 26.83 25.69 20.99
C LYS A 272 27.85 26.50 21.77
N THR A 273 29.04 26.74 21.21
CA THR A 273 30.08 27.58 21.84
C THR A 273 29.70 29.06 21.78
N SER A 274 29.10 29.55 20.70
CA SER A 274 28.64 30.94 20.63
C SER A 274 27.51 31.28 21.60
N LYS A 275 26.78 30.29 22.10
CA LYS A 275 25.78 30.46 23.15
C LYS A 275 26.38 30.85 24.54
N LYS A 276 27.67 30.53 24.75
CA LYS A 276 28.36 30.93 26.01
C LYS A 276 28.78 32.42 26.03
N ASP A 277 28.88 33.04 24.85
CA ASP A 277 29.39 34.42 24.74
C ASP A 277 28.29 35.48 24.63
N GLY A 278 27.05 35.17 24.90
CA GLY A 278 25.92 36.14 24.95
C GLY A 278 25.59 36.82 23.61
N LYS A 279 26.22 36.45 22.50
CA LYS A 279 25.94 36.99 21.19
C LYS A 279 24.92 36.16 20.44
N GLY A 280 23.82 36.76 20.16
CA GLY A 280 22.66 36.41 19.39
C GLY A 280 22.57 35.02 18.77
N ASN A 281 21.43 34.48 18.89
CA ASN A 281 21.01 33.12 18.53
C ASN A 281 21.16 32.82 17.03
N ARG A 282 22.40 32.69 16.55
CA ARG A 282 22.75 32.42 15.12
C ARG A 282 22.09 31.17 14.58
N TYR A 283 21.79 30.20 15.46
CA TYR A 283 21.04 28.99 15.15
C TYR A 283 19.58 29.30 14.78
N VAL A 284 18.95 30.25 15.48
CA VAL A 284 17.58 30.70 15.20
C VAL A 284 17.51 31.49 13.90
N GLU A 285 18.56 32.26 13.58
CA GLU A 285 18.66 33.01 12.30
C GLU A 285 18.90 32.09 11.10
N LEU A 286 19.75 31.07 11.23
CA LEU A 286 19.97 30.05 10.18
C LEU A 286 18.70 29.23 9.92
N MET A 287 17.94 28.89 10.95
CA MET A 287 16.65 28.19 10.80
C MET A 287 15.53 29.11 10.28
N ARG A 288 15.65 30.42 10.50
CA ARG A 288 14.68 31.42 9.99
C ARG A 288 14.86 31.71 8.50
N GLY A 289 16.09 31.71 7.99
CA GLY A 289 16.42 32.13 6.62
C GLY A 289 15.96 31.20 5.51
N HIS A 290 15.48 29.99 5.81
CA HIS A 290 15.14 28.97 4.80
C HIS A 290 13.75 28.31 4.94
N VAL A 291 12.92 28.78 5.87
CA VAL A 291 11.55 28.26 6.04
C VAL A 291 10.55 29.34 5.66
N PRO A 292 9.94 29.27 4.45
CA PRO A 292 9.03 30.31 3.93
C PRO A 292 7.84 30.66 4.84
N LEU A 293 7.57 29.81 5.84
CA LEU A 293 6.48 30.00 6.81
C LEU A 293 6.85 30.90 7.99
N ILE A 294 8.15 31.21 8.21
CA ILE A 294 8.61 32.00 9.35
C ILE A 294 8.53 33.50 9.04
N ASP A 295 8.77 33.89 7.78
CA ASP A 295 8.79 35.29 7.34
C ASP A 295 7.42 35.82 6.87
N ALA A 296 6.40 35.00 6.86
CA ALA A 296 5.06 35.40 6.44
C ALA A 296 4.25 35.98 7.61
N ALA A 297 3.34 36.92 7.29
CA ALA A 297 2.51 37.67 8.26
C ALA A 297 1.96 36.83 9.42
N ALA A 298 2.09 37.34 10.63
CA ALA A 298 1.78 36.64 11.89
C ALA A 298 0.28 36.40 12.08
N THR A 299 -0.24 35.29 11.55
CA THR A 299 -1.56 34.77 11.92
C THR A 299 -1.48 34.01 13.26
N ALA A 300 -2.62 33.87 13.98
CA ALA A 300 -2.69 33.16 15.27
C ALA A 300 -2.15 31.71 15.15
N SER A 301 -2.44 31.01 14.08
CA SER A 301 -1.95 29.65 13.80
C SER A 301 -0.43 29.60 13.61
N ARG A 302 0.18 30.63 13.03
CA ARG A 302 1.64 30.73 12.85
C ARG A 302 2.36 31.10 14.13
N LYS A 303 1.74 31.92 14.99
CA LYS A 303 2.27 32.18 16.34
C LYS A 303 2.29 30.90 17.17
N ALA A 304 1.23 30.08 17.12
CA ALA A 304 1.17 28.80 17.81
C ALA A 304 2.25 27.82 17.29
N PHE A 305 2.42 27.72 15.97
CA PHE A 305 3.44 26.88 15.35
C PHE A 305 4.86 27.33 15.71
N ARG A 306 5.13 28.62 15.68
CA ARG A 306 6.41 29.21 16.05
C ARG A 306 6.76 28.95 17.52
N ASN A 307 5.77 29.03 18.44
CA ASN A 307 5.98 28.78 19.87
C ASN A 307 6.17 27.27 20.17
N ALA A 308 5.68 26.36 19.34
CA ALA A 308 5.89 24.92 19.49
C ALA A 308 7.32 24.46 19.14
N PHE A 309 8.03 25.22 18.30
CA PHE A 309 9.41 24.90 17.87
C PHE A 309 10.51 25.70 18.58
N ILE A 310 10.14 26.62 19.48
CA ILE A 310 11.09 27.49 20.20
C ILE A 310 11.22 27.11 21.69
N ARG A 311 10.56 26.04 22.11
CA ARG A 311 10.74 25.47 23.48
C ARG A 311 11.80 24.38 23.50
#